data_0af466dae22c40f3d7354680ba52654a
#
_entry.id   0af466dae22c40f3d7354680ba52654a
#
_cell.length_a   1.000
_cell.length_b   1.000
_cell.length_c   1.000
_cell.angle_alpha   90.00
_cell.angle_beta   90.00
_cell.angle_gamma   90.00
#
_symmetry.space_group_name_H-M   'P 1'
#
loop_
_entity.id
_entity.type
_entity.pdbx_description
1 polymer ?
#
loop_
_entity_poly.entity_id
_entity_poly.type
_entity_poly.pdbx_seq_one_letter_code
_entity_poly.pdbx_strand_id
1 'polypeptide(L)'
;FAWSWLGGHQVRITESARTLFQAAPPMGFVAQTLLGFLAIVCLPRQFQVAVVECGEVSDIRKARWMFGAYLVLISIMVVPIASAGVALFGSDGNVASDTFVLMLPAAEGRDALALAAYIGGFSAATGMVIVSSIALATMISNDLVMPVLLRRGWAEHHAAADVAGTVLWIRR
;
A
#
# COMPACT_ATOMS: atom_id res chain seq x y z
N PHE A 1 -27.13 15.46 -0.86
CA PHE A 1 -27.06 15.09 0.57
C PHE A 1 -25.65 15.17 1.15
N ALA A 2 -24.59 14.74 0.45
CA ALA A 2 -23.20 14.85 0.90
C ALA A 2 -22.71 16.31 0.97
N TRP A 3 -23.14 17.15 0.06
CA TRP A 3 -22.71 18.56 -0.04
C TRP A 3 -23.31 19.48 1.03
N SER A 4 -24.54 19.22 1.49
CA SER A 4 -25.14 20.00 2.57
C SER A 4 -24.54 19.68 3.95
N TRP A 5 -24.08 18.45 4.13
CA TRP A 5 -23.37 18.02 5.33
C TRP A 5 -21.95 18.63 5.37
N LEU A 6 -21.26 18.70 4.25
CA LEU A 6 -19.98 19.37 4.09
C LEU A 6 -20.04 20.88 4.36
N GLY A 7 -21.15 21.56 4.01
CA GLY A 7 -21.30 23.02 4.18
C GLY A 7 -21.29 23.49 5.64
N GLY A 8 -21.88 22.74 6.55
CA GLY A 8 -21.90 23.08 8.00
C GLY A 8 -20.62 22.71 8.75
N HIS A 9 -19.81 21.79 8.22
CA HIS A 9 -18.60 21.29 8.86
C HIS A 9 -17.31 21.78 8.19
N GLN A 10 -17.39 22.49 7.10
CA GLN A 10 -16.23 23.00 6.32
C GLN A 10 -15.24 23.81 7.20
N VAL A 11 -15.74 24.61 8.12
CA VAL A 11 -14.89 25.42 9.00
C VAL A 11 -14.13 24.55 9.99
N ARG A 12 -14.78 23.50 10.55
CA ARG A 12 -14.11 22.55 11.46
C ARG A 12 -13.09 21.69 10.76
N ILE A 13 -13.41 21.21 9.54
CA ILE A 13 -12.51 20.40 8.74
C ILE A 13 -11.22 21.17 8.40
N THR A 14 -11.35 22.46 8.06
CA THR A 14 -10.18 23.30 7.73
C THR A 14 -9.31 23.61 8.95
N GLU A 15 -9.91 23.78 10.11
CA GLU A 15 -9.15 24.00 11.35
C GLU A 15 -8.49 22.71 11.83
N SER A 16 -9.16 21.59 11.79
CA SER A 16 -8.59 20.28 12.16
C SER A 16 -7.47 19.87 11.22
N ALA A 17 -7.60 20.13 9.92
CA ALA A 17 -6.53 19.90 8.96
C ALA A 17 -5.31 20.80 9.24
N ARG A 18 -5.53 22.09 9.56
CA ARG A 18 -4.44 23.03 9.92
C ARG A 18 -3.70 22.59 11.19
N THR A 19 -4.42 22.13 12.21
CA THR A 19 -3.79 21.66 13.45
C THR A 19 -2.97 20.39 13.23
N LEU A 20 -3.42 19.47 12.39
CA LEU A 20 -2.67 18.28 12.01
C LEU A 20 -1.36 18.62 11.27
N PHE A 21 -1.39 19.59 10.36
CA PHE A 21 -0.19 20.06 9.67
C PHE A 21 0.75 20.88 10.55
N GLN A 22 0.23 21.57 11.56
CA GLN A 22 1.04 22.36 12.51
C GLN A 22 1.64 21.50 13.63
N ALA A 23 1.01 20.38 13.99
CA ALA A 23 1.48 19.49 15.06
C ALA A 23 2.68 18.61 14.62
N ALA A 24 2.95 18.46 13.32
CA ALA A 24 4.09 17.68 12.87
C ALA A 24 5.37 18.54 12.92
N PRO A 25 6.37 18.19 13.75
CA PRO A 25 7.65 18.90 13.75
C PRO A 25 8.29 18.75 12.36
N PRO A 26 8.93 19.83 11.82
CA PRO A 26 9.48 19.80 10.47
C PRO A 26 10.50 18.68 10.24
N MET A 27 11.25 18.29 11.28
CA MET A 27 12.15 17.14 11.25
C MET A 27 11.41 15.79 11.10
N GLY A 28 10.26 15.64 11.73
CA GLY A 28 9.43 14.43 11.60
C GLY A 28 8.91 14.26 10.17
N PHE A 29 8.47 15.34 9.54
CA PHE A 29 8.00 15.32 8.15
C PHE A 29 9.13 14.93 7.17
N VAL A 30 10.32 15.49 7.33
CA VAL A 30 11.49 15.15 6.50
C VAL A 30 11.87 13.69 6.69
N ALA A 31 11.91 13.20 7.92
CA ALA A 31 12.23 11.82 8.22
C ALA A 31 11.23 10.84 7.60
N GLN A 32 9.91 11.12 7.72
CA GLN A 32 8.85 10.29 7.12
C GLN A 32 8.90 10.32 5.59
N THR A 33 9.16 11.46 4.99
CA THR A 33 9.30 11.59 3.53
C THR A 33 10.50 10.80 3.03
N LEU A 34 11.65 10.89 3.72
CA LEU A 34 12.85 10.14 3.40
C LEU A 34 12.60 8.62 3.54
N LEU A 35 11.93 8.22 4.61
CA LEU A 35 11.58 6.82 4.87
C LEU A 35 10.63 6.28 3.80
N GLY A 36 9.65 7.06 3.37
CA GLY A 36 8.75 6.71 2.27
C GLY A 36 9.48 6.57 0.94
N PHE A 37 10.44 7.45 0.66
CA PHE A 37 11.28 7.36 -0.53
C PHE A 37 12.17 6.10 -0.51
N LEU A 38 12.83 5.83 0.61
CA LEU A 38 13.66 4.64 0.76
C LEU A 38 12.84 3.33 0.72
N ALA A 39 11.61 3.35 1.21
CA ALA A 39 10.72 2.19 1.19
C ALA A 39 10.45 1.70 -0.25
N ILE A 40 10.37 2.58 -1.23
CA ILE A 40 10.18 2.20 -2.64
C ILE A 40 11.32 1.31 -3.15
N VAL A 41 12.56 1.59 -2.71
CA VAL A 41 13.74 0.84 -3.16
C VAL A 41 14.01 -0.38 -2.29
N CYS A 42 13.77 -0.27 -0.97
CA CYS A 42 14.11 -1.30 0.00
C CYS A 42 13.05 -2.40 0.13
N LEU A 43 11.79 -2.12 -0.22
CA LEU A 43 10.74 -3.13 -0.13
C LEU A 43 10.83 -4.13 -1.30
N PRO A 44 11.00 -5.42 -1.02
CA PRO A 44 11.11 -6.47 -2.06
C PRO A 44 9.96 -6.44 -3.07
N ARG A 45 8.75 -6.19 -2.57
CA ARG A 45 7.54 -6.13 -3.39
C ARG A 45 7.60 -4.99 -4.40
N GLN A 46 8.06 -3.82 -4.00
CA GLN A 46 8.14 -2.65 -4.88
C GLN A 46 9.23 -2.84 -5.93
N PHE A 47 10.37 -3.38 -5.54
CA PHE A 47 11.46 -3.70 -6.45
C PHE A 47 11.04 -4.74 -7.49
N GLN A 48 10.35 -5.82 -7.07
CA GLN A 48 9.85 -6.86 -7.96
C GLN A 48 8.94 -6.26 -9.05
N VAL A 49 7.94 -5.47 -8.66
CA VAL A 49 6.97 -4.90 -9.61
C VAL A 49 7.60 -3.83 -10.49
N ALA A 50 8.45 -2.97 -9.94
CA ALA A 50 8.99 -1.82 -10.67
C ALA A 50 10.16 -2.16 -11.60
N VAL A 51 10.94 -3.20 -11.28
CA VAL A 51 12.19 -3.52 -11.98
C VAL A 51 12.12 -4.88 -12.66
N VAL A 52 11.71 -5.93 -11.95
CA VAL A 52 11.79 -7.30 -12.46
C VAL A 52 10.68 -7.60 -13.47
N GLU A 53 9.47 -7.09 -13.23
CA GLU A 53 8.30 -7.32 -14.09
C GLU A 53 8.18 -6.27 -15.22
N CYS A 54 9.10 -5.31 -15.30
CA CYS A 54 9.06 -4.28 -16.33
C CYS A 54 9.46 -4.84 -17.69
N GLY A 55 8.51 -4.87 -18.66
CA GLY A 55 8.75 -5.39 -20.00
C GLY A 55 9.46 -4.39 -20.92
N GLU A 56 9.06 -3.13 -20.90
CA GLU A 56 9.61 -2.08 -21.74
C GLU A 56 9.91 -0.78 -20.99
N VAL A 57 11.00 -0.11 -21.40
CA VAL A 57 11.39 1.20 -20.80
C VAL A 57 10.32 2.29 -21.05
N SER A 58 9.55 2.17 -22.13
CA SER A 58 8.44 3.08 -22.45
C SER A 58 7.33 3.03 -21.39
N ASP A 59 7.10 1.86 -20.78
CA ASP A 59 6.07 1.65 -19.77
C ASP A 59 6.41 2.32 -18.45
N ILE A 60 7.71 2.43 -18.12
CA ILE A 60 8.18 3.16 -16.94
C ILE A 60 7.74 4.63 -17.00
N ARG A 61 7.80 5.25 -18.17
CA ARG A 61 7.40 6.66 -18.33
C ARG A 61 5.89 6.84 -18.08
N LYS A 62 5.07 5.95 -18.63
CA LYS A 62 3.61 5.97 -18.41
C LYS A 62 3.26 5.66 -16.95
N ALA A 63 3.85 4.61 -16.40
CA ALA A 63 3.64 4.20 -15.01
C ALA A 63 3.98 5.31 -14.02
N ARG A 64 5.07 6.04 -14.23
CA ARG A 64 5.48 7.16 -13.39
C ARG A 64 4.41 8.24 -13.27
N TRP A 65 3.79 8.63 -14.38
CA TRP A 65 2.73 9.63 -14.38
C TRP A 65 1.41 9.10 -13.83
N MET A 66 1.03 7.88 -14.21
CA MET A 66 -0.20 7.23 -13.73
C MET A 66 -0.13 6.97 -12.23
N PHE A 67 1.01 6.51 -11.72
CA PHE A 67 1.20 6.26 -10.30
C PHE A 67 1.18 7.57 -9.49
N GLY A 68 1.83 8.63 -9.99
CA GLY A 68 1.77 9.95 -9.35
C GLY A 68 0.34 10.50 -9.30
N ALA A 69 -0.40 10.42 -10.41
CA ALA A 69 -1.80 10.84 -10.46
C ALA A 69 -2.69 10.02 -9.50
N TYR A 70 -2.48 8.71 -9.42
CA TYR A 70 -3.18 7.82 -8.50
C TYR A 70 -2.92 8.19 -7.04
N LEU A 71 -1.66 8.48 -6.66
CA LEU A 71 -1.33 8.91 -5.30
C LEU A 71 -1.98 10.24 -4.94
N VAL A 72 -2.00 11.20 -5.87
CA VAL A 72 -2.70 12.48 -5.65
C VAL A 72 -4.21 12.26 -5.48
N LEU A 73 -4.81 11.42 -6.32
CA LEU A 73 -6.24 11.10 -6.24
C LEU A 73 -6.61 10.48 -4.89
N ILE A 74 -5.83 9.50 -4.42
CA ILE A 74 -6.05 8.88 -3.10
C ILE A 74 -5.86 9.91 -1.99
N SER A 75 -4.82 10.73 -2.03
CA SER A 75 -4.57 11.74 -1.02
C SER A 75 -5.72 12.74 -0.90
N ILE A 76 -6.31 13.15 -2.02
CA ILE A 76 -7.50 14.02 -2.05
C ILE A 76 -8.70 13.34 -1.36
N MET A 77 -8.83 12.02 -1.44
CA MET A 77 -9.94 11.29 -0.79
C MET A 77 -9.66 11.01 0.69
N VAL A 78 -8.43 10.75 1.06
CA VAL A 78 -8.04 10.42 2.45
C VAL A 78 -8.16 11.63 3.38
N VAL A 79 -7.76 12.82 2.93
CA VAL A 79 -7.77 14.03 3.77
C VAL A 79 -9.18 14.35 4.31
N PRO A 80 -10.27 14.41 3.51
CA PRO A 80 -11.59 14.67 4.02
C PRO A 80 -12.11 13.55 4.94
N ILE A 81 -11.75 12.28 4.69
CA ILE A 81 -12.14 11.16 5.55
C ILE A 81 -11.46 11.28 6.91
N ALA A 82 -10.14 11.53 6.92
CA ALA A 82 -9.39 11.72 8.15
C ALA A 82 -9.89 12.92 8.97
N SER A 83 -10.14 14.05 8.32
CA SER A 83 -10.65 15.24 8.99
C SER A 83 -12.06 15.05 9.56
N ALA A 84 -12.95 14.37 8.83
CA ALA A 84 -14.28 14.01 9.33
C ALA A 84 -14.21 13.03 10.49
N GLY A 85 -13.31 12.05 10.45
CA GLY A 85 -13.07 11.10 11.53
C GLY A 85 -12.62 11.80 12.82
N VAL A 86 -11.64 12.69 12.71
CA VAL A 86 -11.17 13.49 13.87
C VAL A 86 -12.27 14.42 14.39
N ALA A 87 -13.08 15.01 13.53
CA ALA A 87 -14.18 15.89 13.94
C ALA A 87 -15.30 15.14 14.70
N LEU A 88 -15.59 13.89 14.35
CA LEU A 88 -16.64 13.08 14.96
C LEU A 88 -16.17 12.29 16.19
N PHE A 89 -14.99 11.70 16.12
CA PHE A 89 -14.49 10.80 17.17
C PHE A 89 -13.47 11.46 18.10
N GLY A 90 -13.04 12.69 17.79
CA GLY A 90 -12.02 13.40 18.56
C GLY A 90 -10.61 12.86 18.34
N SER A 91 -9.63 13.57 18.92
CA SER A 91 -8.22 13.14 18.91
C SER A 91 -7.85 12.28 20.13
N ASP A 92 -8.80 11.95 20.98
CA ASP A 92 -8.56 11.35 22.29
C ASP A 92 -8.21 9.85 22.27
N GLY A 93 -7.97 9.29 21.09
CA GLY A 93 -7.43 7.93 20.94
C GLY A 93 -8.42 6.79 21.20
N ASN A 94 -9.69 7.07 21.44
CA ASN A 94 -10.74 6.05 21.65
C ASN A 94 -11.04 5.24 20.38
N VAL A 95 -10.80 5.81 19.20
CA VAL A 95 -10.96 5.15 17.91
C VAL A 95 -9.66 5.28 17.12
N ALA A 96 -9.10 4.17 16.69
CA ALA A 96 -7.88 4.19 15.90
C ALA A 96 -8.12 4.89 14.56
N SER A 97 -7.23 5.78 14.16
CA SER A 97 -7.36 6.57 12.92
C SER A 97 -7.54 5.70 11.66
N ASP A 98 -6.97 4.50 11.68
CA ASP A 98 -7.05 3.54 10.57
C ASP A 98 -8.48 2.99 10.36
N THR A 99 -9.32 3.05 11.40
CA THR A 99 -10.69 2.54 11.35
C THR A 99 -11.72 3.61 10.95
N PHE A 100 -11.33 4.86 10.73
CA PHE A 100 -12.25 5.94 10.37
C PHE A 100 -13.06 5.66 9.11
N VAL A 101 -12.44 5.02 8.12
CA VAL A 101 -13.12 4.64 6.86
C VAL A 101 -14.31 3.71 7.12
N LEU A 102 -14.21 2.86 8.13
CA LEU A 102 -15.25 1.91 8.52
C LEU A 102 -16.25 2.52 9.50
N MET A 103 -15.74 3.26 10.49
CA MET A 103 -16.56 3.80 11.57
C MET A 103 -17.42 4.99 11.17
N LEU A 104 -16.97 5.81 10.21
CA LEU A 104 -17.73 6.95 9.70
C LEU A 104 -19.10 6.56 9.12
N PRO A 105 -19.18 5.63 8.14
CA PRO A 105 -20.47 5.21 7.62
C PRO A 105 -21.31 4.43 8.63
N ALA A 106 -20.70 3.69 9.55
CA ALA A 106 -21.39 2.98 10.60
C ALA A 106 -22.03 3.94 11.63
N ALA A 107 -21.33 5.01 11.99
CA ALA A 107 -21.86 6.04 12.90
C ALA A 107 -23.05 6.81 12.29
N GLU A 108 -23.13 6.87 10.96
CA GLU A 108 -24.27 7.48 10.24
C GLU A 108 -25.41 6.48 9.95
N GLY A 109 -25.32 5.24 10.45
CA GLY A 109 -26.32 4.20 10.22
C GLY A 109 -26.38 3.70 8.76
N ARG A 110 -25.28 3.86 8.01
CA ARG A 110 -25.18 3.38 6.62
C ARG A 110 -24.45 2.03 6.57
N ASP A 111 -25.10 1.01 7.08
CA ASP A 111 -24.51 -0.33 7.22
C ASP A 111 -24.03 -0.93 5.90
N ALA A 112 -24.74 -0.69 4.79
CA ALA A 112 -24.35 -1.16 3.47
C ALA A 112 -23.02 -0.54 3.01
N LEU A 113 -22.78 0.73 3.34
CA LEU A 113 -21.54 1.42 2.99
C LEU A 113 -20.37 0.96 3.87
N ALA A 114 -20.63 0.74 5.16
CA ALA A 114 -19.67 0.18 6.10
C ALA A 114 -19.25 -1.25 5.67
N LEU A 115 -20.21 -2.07 5.26
CA LEU A 115 -19.94 -3.41 4.74
C LEU A 115 -19.12 -3.38 3.44
N ALA A 116 -19.45 -2.47 2.52
CA ALA A 116 -18.68 -2.28 1.28
C ALA A 116 -17.23 -1.85 1.57
N ALA A 117 -17.04 -0.92 2.52
CA ALA A 117 -15.70 -0.49 2.95
C ALA A 117 -14.91 -1.64 3.59
N TYR A 118 -15.56 -2.46 4.40
CA TYR A 118 -14.95 -3.65 5.01
C TYR A 118 -14.49 -4.66 3.96
N ILE A 119 -15.38 -5.02 3.01
CA ILE A 119 -15.05 -5.95 1.93
C ILE A 119 -13.92 -5.41 1.05
N GLY A 120 -13.95 -4.11 0.73
CA GLY A 120 -12.88 -3.44 -0.02
C GLY A 120 -11.53 -3.49 0.70
N GLY A 121 -11.51 -3.18 2.00
CA GLY A 121 -10.32 -3.26 2.83
C GLY A 121 -9.76 -4.67 2.94
N PHE A 122 -10.63 -5.66 3.14
CA PHE A 122 -10.24 -7.07 3.18
C PHE A 122 -9.67 -7.55 1.85
N SER A 123 -10.29 -7.17 0.73
CA SER A 123 -9.78 -7.48 -0.62
C SER A 123 -8.40 -6.86 -0.86
N ALA A 124 -8.20 -5.60 -0.48
CA ALA A 124 -6.91 -4.92 -0.62
C ALA A 124 -5.82 -5.58 0.23
N ALA A 125 -6.14 -5.94 1.48
CA ALA A 125 -5.21 -6.64 2.37
C ALA A 125 -4.80 -8.00 1.80
N THR A 126 -5.76 -8.76 1.28
CA THR A 126 -5.50 -10.06 0.64
C THR A 126 -4.59 -9.91 -0.59
N GLY A 127 -4.86 -8.92 -1.43
CA GLY A 127 -4.01 -8.59 -2.58
C GLY A 127 -2.58 -8.26 -2.18
N MET A 128 -2.39 -7.48 -1.11
CA MET A 128 -1.06 -7.16 -0.57
C MET A 128 -0.29 -8.40 -0.09
N VAL A 129 -0.96 -9.33 0.60
CA VAL A 129 -0.35 -10.57 1.07
C VAL A 129 0.09 -11.43 -0.11
N ILE A 130 -0.76 -11.60 -1.12
CA ILE A 130 -0.45 -12.38 -2.32
C ILE A 130 0.78 -11.83 -3.04
N VAL A 131 0.80 -10.53 -3.34
CA VAL A 131 1.94 -9.90 -4.05
C VAL A 131 3.23 -9.99 -3.24
N SER A 132 3.16 -9.77 -1.93
CA SER A 132 4.33 -9.87 -1.05
C SER A 132 4.88 -11.29 -0.97
N SER A 133 4.00 -12.29 -0.91
CA SER A 133 4.39 -13.71 -0.88
C SER A 133 5.07 -14.14 -2.18
N ILE A 134 4.53 -13.72 -3.34
CA ILE A 134 5.12 -14.00 -4.65
C ILE A 134 6.51 -13.35 -4.77
N ALA A 135 6.62 -12.06 -4.40
CA ALA A 135 7.89 -11.36 -4.45
C ALA A 135 8.96 -12.03 -3.58
N LEU A 136 8.60 -12.39 -2.35
CA LEU A 136 9.51 -13.07 -1.42
C LEU A 136 9.91 -14.46 -1.94
N ALA A 137 8.96 -15.25 -2.42
CA ALA A 137 9.23 -16.57 -3.00
C ALA A 137 10.18 -16.48 -4.20
N THR A 138 9.98 -15.48 -5.06
CA THR A 138 10.84 -15.25 -6.22
C THR A 138 12.27 -14.86 -5.81
N MET A 139 12.43 -13.98 -4.82
CA MET A 139 13.73 -13.58 -4.29
C MET A 139 14.46 -14.78 -3.65
N ILE A 140 13.79 -15.53 -2.79
CA ILE A 140 14.36 -16.72 -2.17
C ILE A 140 14.81 -17.73 -3.24
N SER A 141 13.96 -17.96 -4.25
CA SER A 141 14.29 -18.88 -5.33
C SER A 141 15.54 -18.44 -6.11
N ASN A 142 15.63 -17.17 -6.45
CA ASN A 142 16.70 -16.67 -7.32
C ASN A 142 18.01 -16.41 -6.54
N ASP A 143 17.93 -15.86 -5.33
CA ASP A 143 19.10 -15.37 -4.61
C ASP A 143 19.67 -16.41 -3.63
N LEU A 144 18.85 -17.34 -3.14
CA LEU A 144 19.30 -18.37 -2.20
C LEU A 144 19.33 -19.75 -2.85
N VAL A 145 18.23 -20.21 -3.44
CA VAL A 145 18.11 -21.60 -3.89
C VAL A 145 18.95 -21.84 -5.14
N MET A 146 18.86 -20.97 -6.15
CA MET A 146 19.62 -21.13 -7.40
C MET A 146 21.15 -21.14 -7.18
N PRO A 147 21.76 -20.19 -6.46
CA PRO A 147 23.20 -20.21 -6.22
C PRO A 147 23.66 -21.44 -5.45
N VAL A 148 22.86 -21.93 -4.48
CA VAL A 148 23.19 -23.13 -3.71
C VAL A 148 23.14 -24.38 -4.58
N LEU A 149 22.11 -24.51 -5.43
CA LEU A 149 21.98 -25.63 -6.36
C LEU A 149 23.12 -25.66 -7.38
N LEU A 150 23.46 -24.49 -7.95
CA LEU A 150 24.57 -24.37 -8.90
C LEU A 150 25.92 -24.69 -8.24
N ARG A 151 26.18 -24.22 -7.02
CA ARG A 151 27.41 -24.52 -6.28
C ARG A 151 27.57 -26.01 -5.91
N ARG A 152 26.45 -26.71 -5.72
CA ARG A 152 26.46 -28.15 -5.38
C ARG A 152 26.62 -29.07 -6.60
N GLY A 153 26.83 -28.52 -7.81
CA GLY A 153 26.96 -29.29 -9.05
C GLY A 153 25.67 -30.00 -9.49
N TRP A 154 24.56 -29.62 -8.92
CA TRP A 154 23.26 -30.26 -9.19
C TRP A 154 22.82 -30.06 -10.65
N ALA A 155 23.22 -28.93 -11.25
CA ALA A 155 22.94 -28.63 -12.67
C ALA A 155 23.72 -29.50 -13.65
N GLU A 156 24.87 -30.07 -13.24
CA GLU A 156 25.67 -30.96 -14.09
C GLU A 156 25.07 -32.37 -14.21
N HIS A 157 24.26 -32.78 -13.22
CA HIS A 157 23.70 -34.14 -13.14
C HIS A 157 22.23 -34.22 -13.63
N HIS A 158 21.55 -33.09 -13.82
CA HIS A 158 20.15 -33.06 -14.20
C HIS A 158 19.98 -32.21 -15.46
N ALA A 159 19.24 -32.72 -16.43
CA ALA A 159 18.90 -32.00 -17.64
C ALA A 159 18.17 -30.69 -17.31
N ALA A 160 18.34 -29.64 -18.12
CA ALA A 160 17.76 -28.30 -17.91
C ALA A 160 16.23 -28.32 -17.64
N ALA A 161 15.53 -29.35 -18.10
CA ALA A 161 14.11 -29.56 -17.84
C ALA A 161 13.79 -29.84 -16.37
N ASP A 162 14.65 -30.55 -15.65
CA ASP A 162 14.47 -30.88 -14.24
C ASP A 162 14.68 -29.67 -13.33
N VAL A 163 15.59 -28.77 -13.73
CA VAL A 163 15.82 -27.51 -13.00
C VAL A 163 14.59 -26.60 -13.09
N ALA A 164 13.97 -26.51 -14.26
CA ALA A 164 12.74 -25.74 -14.45
C ALA A 164 11.58 -26.30 -13.60
N GLY A 165 11.44 -27.62 -13.53
CA GLY A 165 10.45 -28.30 -12.69
C GLY A 165 10.63 -28.02 -11.21
N THR A 166 11.88 -28.04 -10.74
CA THR A 166 12.22 -27.73 -9.34
C THR A 166 11.95 -26.28 -8.97
N VAL A 167 12.27 -25.33 -9.84
CA VAL A 167 11.99 -23.90 -9.63
C VAL A 167 10.48 -23.66 -9.59
N LEU A 168 9.71 -24.31 -10.44
CA LEU A 168 8.24 -24.23 -10.41
C LEU A 168 7.65 -24.82 -9.15
N TRP A 169 8.24 -25.89 -8.62
CA TRP A 169 7.80 -26.49 -7.36
C TRP A 169 8.06 -25.58 -6.15
N ILE A 170 9.20 -24.89 -6.12
CA ILE A 170 9.55 -23.95 -5.04
C ILE A 170 8.67 -22.70 -5.06
N ARG A 171 8.18 -22.30 -6.26
CA ARG A 171 7.31 -21.14 -6.41
C ARG A 171 5.82 -21.40 -6.08
N ARG A 172 5.41 -22.66 -5.94
CA ARG A 172 4.06 -23.04 -5.53
C ARG A 172 3.91 -23.10 -4.02
#